data_e1aef9da900c42fb90b22102f6199c09
#
_entry.id   e1aef9da900c42fb90b22102f6199c09
#
_cell.length_a   1.000
_cell.length_b   1.000
_cell.length_c   1.000
_cell.angle_alpha   90.00
_cell.angle_beta   90.00
_cell.angle_gamma   90.00
#
_symmetry.space_group_name_H-M   'P 1'
#
loop_
_entity.id
_entity.type
_entity.pdbx_description
1 polymer ?
#
loop_
_entity_poly.entity_id
_entity_poly.type
_entity_poly.pdbx_seq_one_letter_code
_entity_poly.pdbx_strand_id
1 'polypeptide(L)'
;MKNFLIISFFFIFIHSLQASENFYDLFMSGQKKEAIDTLNKLVSSGNQDAEYIMGILYNDASSLKLCAIKDFCISENESNYDKAYKIFFDLYTNKNDPRAAYAIGEYYDNHWVFWPNFKKAFKYYLFAAERGVPEAQYNVANMYELGDGVKRDLVQSVRWYLQCNISSLCGAGEEGIDDLIEQLSKEEFEYAKSLINYDIEEVDIRITAARLVVE
;
A
#
# COMPACT_ATOMS: atom_id res chain seq x y z
N MET A 1 30.77 -15.54 20.89
CA MET A 1 29.65 -15.98 20.06
C MET A 1 28.57 -14.93 19.80
N LYS A 2 28.34 -13.93 20.69
CA LYS A 2 27.35 -12.85 20.45
C LYS A 2 27.71 -11.85 19.34
N ASN A 3 28.99 -11.61 19.10
CA ASN A 3 29.42 -10.64 18.09
C ASN A 3 29.34 -11.17 16.64
N PHE A 4 29.30 -12.48 16.43
CA PHE A 4 29.17 -13.06 15.09
C PHE A 4 27.74 -12.97 14.53
N LEU A 5 26.73 -13.01 15.38
CA LEU A 5 25.33 -12.87 15.02
C LEU A 5 24.97 -11.44 14.60
N ILE A 6 25.55 -10.44 15.27
CA ILE A 6 25.28 -9.01 14.95
C ILE A 6 25.92 -8.64 13.60
N ILE A 7 27.11 -9.13 13.29
CA ILE A 7 27.78 -8.88 12.01
C ILE A 7 27.01 -9.55 10.86
N SER A 8 26.48 -10.77 11.07
CA SER A 8 25.66 -11.47 10.09
C SER A 8 24.35 -10.74 9.78
N PHE A 9 23.66 -10.21 10.81
CA PHE A 9 22.44 -9.41 10.62
C PHE A 9 22.72 -8.08 9.90
N PHE A 10 23.82 -7.41 10.23
CA PHE A 10 24.23 -6.16 9.57
C PHE A 10 24.60 -6.39 8.10
N PHE A 11 25.27 -7.50 7.78
CA PHE A 11 25.60 -7.86 6.39
C PHE A 11 24.36 -8.23 5.57
N ILE A 12 23.38 -8.90 6.14
CA ILE A 12 22.12 -9.24 5.46
C ILE A 12 21.33 -7.96 5.19
N PHE A 13 21.28 -7.02 6.14
CA PHE A 13 20.58 -5.73 5.98
C PHE A 13 21.25 -4.84 4.92
N ILE A 14 22.59 -4.74 4.89
CA ILE A 14 23.33 -3.99 3.87
C ILE A 14 23.15 -4.62 2.49
N HIS A 15 23.14 -5.96 2.37
CA HIS A 15 22.92 -6.61 1.08
C HIS A 15 21.49 -6.45 0.55
N SER A 16 20.48 -6.40 1.42
CA SER A 16 19.11 -6.15 0.99
C SER A 16 18.92 -4.70 0.52
N LEU A 17 19.50 -3.74 1.21
CA LEU A 17 19.47 -2.32 0.82
C LEU A 17 20.20 -2.10 -0.53
N GLN A 18 21.40 -2.66 -0.68
CA GLN A 18 22.22 -2.52 -1.89
C GLN A 18 21.60 -3.25 -3.11
N ALA A 19 20.87 -4.33 -2.87
CA ALA A 19 20.17 -5.04 -3.94
C ALA A 19 18.90 -4.30 -4.39
N SER A 20 18.21 -3.60 -3.49
CA SER A 20 17.06 -2.76 -3.84
C SER A 20 17.48 -1.50 -4.60
N GLU A 21 18.58 -0.85 -4.22
CA GLU A 21 19.18 0.26 -4.96
C GLU A 21 19.57 -0.17 -6.38
N ASN A 22 20.20 -1.34 -6.54
CA ASN A 22 20.59 -1.85 -7.85
C ASN A 22 19.36 -2.16 -8.75
N PHE A 23 18.27 -2.68 -8.19
CA PHE A 23 17.03 -2.89 -8.93
C PHE A 23 16.48 -1.58 -9.48
N TYR A 24 16.39 -0.56 -8.64
CA TYR A 24 15.88 0.76 -9.00
C TYR A 24 16.70 1.41 -10.11
N ASP A 25 18.02 1.48 -9.96
CA ASP A 25 18.93 2.06 -10.95
C ASP A 25 18.81 1.37 -12.32
N LEU A 26 18.75 0.06 -12.33
CA LEU A 26 18.55 -0.72 -13.55
C LEU A 26 17.19 -0.42 -14.20
N PHE A 27 16.13 -0.33 -13.38
CA PHE A 27 14.78 -0.07 -13.88
C PHE A 27 14.67 1.31 -14.50
N MET A 28 15.18 2.35 -13.83
CA MET A 28 15.14 3.74 -14.27
C MET A 28 16.06 4.00 -15.48
N SER A 29 17.19 3.32 -15.58
CA SER A 29 18.08 3.38 -16.76
C SER A 29 17.51 2.67 -17.99
N GLY A 30 16.32 2.04 -17.87
CA GLY A 30 15.66 1.30 -18.96
C GLY A 30 16.11 -0.15 -19.12
N GLN A 31 17.01 -0.64 -18.28
CA GLN A 31 17.47 -2.03 -18.24
C GLN A 31 16.46 -2.93 -17.51
N LYS A 32 15.19 -2.86 -17.94
CA LYS A 32 14.04 -3.44 -17.22
C LYS A 32 14.16 -4.95 -17.03
N LYS A 33 14.69 -5.67 -18.01
CA LYS A 33 14.86 -7.12 -17.90
C LYS A 33 15.85 -7.50 -16.80
N GLU A 34 17.01 -6.82 -16.72
CA GLU A 34 18.02 -7.03 -15.70
C GLU A 34 17.52 -6.63 -14.31
N ALA A 35 16.76 -5.54 -14.24
CA ALA A 35 16.06 -5.11 -13.03
C ALA A 35 15.14 -6.23 -12.51
N ILE A 36 14.30 -6.79 -13.38
CA ILE A 36 13.38 -7.88 -13.01
C ILE A 36 14.13 -9.16 -12.62
N ASP A 37 15.23 -9.49 -13.30
CA ASP A 37 16.05 -10.64 -12.92
C ASP A 37 16.67 -10.45 -11.53
N THR A 38 17.05 -9.21 -11.18
CA THR A 38 17.54 -8.85 -9.83
C THR A 38 16.41 -8.95 -8.80
N LEU A 39 15.22 -8.43 -9.11
CA LEU A 39 14.05 -8.51 -8.24
C LEU A 39 13.63 -9.97 -7.99
N ASN A 40 13.64 -10.82 -9.02
CA ASN A 40 13.35 -12.25 -8.89
C ASN A 40 14.29 -12.98 -7.92
N LYS A 41 15.56 -12.59 -7.85
CA LYS A 41 16.50 -13.15 -6.88
C LYS A 41 16.11 -12.76 -5.45
N LEU A 42 15.70 -11.50 -5.25
CA LEU A 42 15.24 -11.03 -3.95
C LEU A 42 13.93 -11.72 -3.52
N VAL A 43 12.97 -11.86 -4.44
CA VAL A 43 11.75 -12.64 -4.20
C VAL A 43 12.08 -14.08 -3.83
N SER A 44 13.00 -14.71 -4.55
CA SER A 44 13.42 -16.10 -4.27
C SER A 44 14.11 -16.25 -2.90
N SER A 45 14.68 -15.19 -2.36
CA SER A 45 15.23 -15.16 -1.00
C SER A 45 14.19 -14.87 0.09
N GLY A 46 12.92 -14.64 -0.28
CA GLY A 46 11.83 -14.36 0.64
C GLY A 46 11.77 -12.89 1.11
N ASN A 47 12.40 -11.97 0.35
CA ASN A 47 12.34 -10.54 0.66
C ASN A 47 10.92 -10.02 0.42
N GLN A 48 10.25 -9.58 1.49
CA GLN A 48 8.84 -9.15 1.47
C GLN A 48 8.62 -7.90 0.63
N ASP A 49 9.56 -6.95 0.67
CA ASP A 49 9.46 -5.72 -0.14
C ASP A 49 9.59 -6.04 -1.63
N ALA A 50 10.49 -6.96 -1.99
CA ALA A 50 10.63 -7.41 -3.38
C ALA A 50 9.36 -8.12 -3.89
N GLU A 51 8.71 -8.91 -3.05
CA GLU A 51 7.43 -9.53 -3.40
C GLU A 51 6.34 -8.48 -3.62
N TYR A 52 6.25 -7.47 -2.74
CA TYR A 52 5.30 -6.37 -2.89
C TYR A 52 5.56 -5.58 -4.18
N ILE A 53 6.82 -5.22 -4.46
CA ILE A 53 7.23 -4.56 -5.71
C ILE A 53 6.83 -5.42 -6.92
N MET A 54 7.05 -6.72 -6.87
CA MET A 54 6.65 -7.62 -7.96
C MET A 54 5.14 -7.59 -8.19
N GLY A 55 4.34 -7.52 -7.14
CA GLY A 55 2.89 -7.32 -7.21
C GLY A 55 2.53 -6.02 -7.94
N ILE A 56 3.17 -4.90 -7.57
CA ILE A 56 2.99 -3.60 -8.24
C ILE A 56 3.38 -3.67 -9.71
N LEU A 57 4.52 -4.30 -10.05
CA LEU A 57 4.96 -4.43 -11.43
C LEU A 57 3.97 -5.23 -12.30
N TYR A 58 3.34 -6.26 -11.77
CA TYR A 58 2.27 -6.99 -12.47
C TYR A 58 0.99 -6.16 -12.58
N ASN A 59 0.66 -5.39 -11.54
CA ASN A 59 -0.51 -4.52 -11.51
C ASN A 59 -0.41 -3.40 -12.56
N ASP A 60 0.76 -2.77 -12.67
CA ASP A 60 0.98 -1.60 -13.52
C ASP A 60 1.77 -1.93 -14.79
N ALA A 61 1.85 -3.20 -15.17
CA ALA A 61 2.73 -3.69 -16.22
C ALA A 61 2.55 -2.98 -17.58
N SER A 62 1.32 -2.64 -17.96
CA SER A 62 1.04 -1.93 -19.21
C SER A 62 1.50 -0.47 -19.14
N SER A 63 1.22 0.25 -18.05
CA SER A 63 1.64 1.64 -17.85
C SER A 63 3.16 1.77 -17.75
N LEU A 64 3.81 0.78 -17.11
CA LEU A 64 5.26 0.70 -16.98
C LEU A 64 5.97 0.14 -18.23
N LYS A 65 5.21 -0.17 -19.31
CA LYS A 65 5.75 -0.73 -20.55
C LYS A 65 6.54 -2.03 -20.35
N LEU A 66 6.01 -2.93 -19.53
CA LEU A 66 6.61 -4.25 -19.23
C LEU A 66 6.03 -5.38 -20.09
N CYS A 67 5.06 -5.10 -20.97
CA CYS A 67 4.37 -6.13 -21.76
C CYS A 67 5.30 -6.90 -22.72
N ALA A 68 6.45 -6.34 -23.05
CA ALA A 68 7.47 -7.06 -23.83
C ALA A 68 8.21 -8.12 -23.02
N ILE A 69 8.10 -8.12 -21.70
CA ILE A 69 8.72 -9.08 -20.80
C ILE A 69 7.70 -10.18 -20.52
N LYS A 70 8.12 -11.43 -20.69
CA LYS A 70 7.25 -12.59 -20.55
C LYS A 70 6.46 -12.57 -19.24
N ASP A 71 5.19 -12.87 -19.34
CA ASP A 71 4.24 -13.06 -18.24
C ASP A 71 3.80 -11.80 -17.49
N PHE A 72 4.32 -10.60 -17.80
CA PHE A 72 3.87 -9.36 -17.15
C PHE A 72 2.51 -8.87 -17.65
N CYS A 73 2.17 -9.12 -18.90
CA CYS A 73 0.90 -8.72 -19.47
C CYS A 73 0.13 -9.91 -20.04
N ILE A 74 -1.19 -9.81 -20.06
CA ILE A 74 -2.08 -10.78 -20.75
C ILE A 74 -2.10 -10.46 -22.24
N SER A 75 -2.10 -9.17 -22.59
CA SER A 75 -1.96 -8.64 -23.93
C SER A 75 -0.99 -7.45 -23.93
N GLU A 76 -0.69 -6.88 -25.10
CA GLU A 76 0.26 -5.76 -25.21
C GLU A 76 -0.12 -4.52 -24.36
N ASN A 77 -1.40 -4.38 -24.00
CA ASN A 77 -1.95 -3.22 -23.28
C ASN A 77 -2.64 -3.58 -21.97
N GLU A 78 -2.56 -4.82 -21.52
CA GLU A 78 -3.25 -5.29 -20.32
C GLU A 78 -2.29 -5.84 -19.29
N SER A 79 -2.34 -5.30 -18.08
CA SER A 79 -1.58 -5.78 -16.92
C SER A 79 -2.04 -7.15 -16.45
N ASN A 80 -1.20 -7.88 -15.73
CA ASN A 80 -1.53 -9.20 -15.21
C ASN A 80 -2.09 -9.10 -13.78
N TYR A 81 -3.31 -8.60 -13.67
CA TYR A 81 -3.98 -8.38 -12.38
C TYR A 81 -4.16 -9.66 -11.56
N ASP A 82 -4.37 -10.82 -12.20
CA ASP A 82 -4.52 -12.09 -11.49
C ASP A 82 -3.24 -12.48 -10.74
N LYS A 83 -2.07 -12.25 -11.36
CA LYS A 83 -0.79 -12.51 -10.69
C LYS A 83 -0.52 -11.50 -9.59
N ALA A 84 -0.77 -10.22 -9.84
CA ALA A 84 -0.65 -9.18 -8.84
C ALA A 84 -1.52 -9.49 -7.61
N TYR A 85 -2.80 -9.80 -7.83
CA TYR A 85 -3.72 -10.16 -6.77
C TYR A 85 -3.24 -11.36 -5.94
N LYS A 86 -2.75 -12.42 -6.59
CA LYS A 86 -2.23 -13.60 -5.88
C LYS A 86 -1.04 -13.25 -4.98
N ILE A 87 -0.13 -12.41 -5.45
CA ILE A 87 1.01 -11.94 -4.66
C ILE A 87 0.53 -11.13 -3.46
N PHE A 88 -0.35 -10.15 -3.68
CA PHE A 88 -0.89 -9.34 -2.57
C PHE A 88 -1.68 -10.19 -1.58
N PHE A 89 -2.47 -11.16 -2.08
CA PHE A 89 -3.24 -12.03 -1.21
C PHE A 89 -2.35 -12.94 -0.35
N ASP A 90 -1.24 -13.43 -0.88
CA ASP A 90 -0.24 -14.21 -0.14
C ASP A 90 0.46 -13.35 0.92
N LEU A 91 0.91 -12.15 0.54
CA LEU A 91 1.51 -11.18 1.47
C LEU A 91 0.56 -10.79 2.62
N TYR A 92 -0.71 -10.56 2.31
CA TYR A 92 -1.72 -10.26 3.32
C TYR A 92 -1.97 -11.44 4.26
N THR A 93 -2.18 -12.65 3.71
CA THR A 93 -2.61 -13.81 4.50
C THR A 93 -1.48 -14.44 5.30
N ASN A 94 -0.28 -14.50 4.74
CA ASN A 94 0.84 -15.23 5.34
C ASN A 94 1.85 -14.32 6.05
N LYS A 95 1.90 -13.03 5.66
CA LYS A 95 2.89 -12.08 6.20
C LYS A 95 2.25 -10.87 6.91
N ASN A 96 0.91 -10.76 6.91
CA ASN A 96 0.16 -9.63 7.47
C ASN A 96 0.61 -8.27 6.91
N ASP A 97 1.03 -8.21 5.64
CA ASP A 97 1.51 -6.98 5.02
C ASP A 97 0.36 -5.97 4.81
N PRO A 98 0.38 -4.81 5.48
CA PRO A 98 -0.70 -3.82 5.36
C PRO A 98 -0.75 -3.16 3.97
N ARG A 99 0.38 -3.06 3.26
CA ARG A 99 0.45 -2.52 1.89
C ARG A 99 -0.31 -3.42 0.92
N ALA A 100 -0.13 -4.73 1.08
CA ALA A 100 -0.85 -5.72 0.29
C ALA A 100 -2.35 -5.71 0.58
N ALA A 101 -2.74 -5.52 1.84
CA ALA A 101 -4.14 -5.34 2.20
C ALA A 101 -4.74 -4.09 1.53
N TYR A 102 -4.02 -2.96 1.54
CA TYR A 102 -4.43 -1.77 0.82
C TYR A 102 -4.67 -2.06 -0.67
N ALA A 103 -3.70 -2.67 -1.35
CA ALA A 103 -3.83 -3.02 -2.76
C ALA A 103 -5.03 -3.95 -3.04
N ILE A 104 -5.31 -4.92 -2.16
CA ILE A 104 -6.51 -5.77 -2.28
C ILE A 104 -7.79 -4.94 -2.08
N GLY A 105 -7.78 -3.97 -1.18
CA GLY A 105 -8.88 -3.02 -1.00
C GLY A 105 -9.23 -2.31 -2.30
N GLU A 106 -8.23 -1.79 -3.01
CA GLU A 106 -8.40 -1.14 -4.31
C GLU A 106 -9.04 -2.07 -5.36
N TYR A 107 -8.70 -3.35 -5.39
CA TYR A 107 -9.34 -4.32 -6.30
C TYR A 107 -10.85 -4.47 -6.07
N TYR A 108 -11.31 -4.34 -4.83
CA TYR A 108 -12.73 -4.44 -4.48
C TYR A 108 -13.46 -3.09 -4.50
N ASP A 109 -12.74 -1.99 -4.49
CA ASP A 109 -13.29 -0.64 -4.56
C ASP A 109 -13.49 -0.20 -6.01
N ASN A 110 -12.56 -0.55 -6.90
CA ASN A 110 -12.55 -0.16 -8.30
C ASN A 110 -13.16 -1.22 -9.23
N HIS A 111 -13.82 -0.76 -10.31
CA HIS A 111 -14.44 -1.61 -11.33
C HIS A 111 -13.46 -2.35 -12.25
N TRP A 112 -12.16 -2.19 -12.05
CA TRP A 112 -11.18 -2.57 -13.08
C TRP A 112 -10.83 -4.05 -13.08
N VAL A 113 -10.89 -4.71 -11.94
CA VAL A 113 -10.51 -6.13 -11.81
C VAL A 113 -11.68 -6.99 -11.35
N PHE A 114 -12.41 -6.53 -10.35
CA PHE A 114 -13.57 -7.22 -9.80
C PHE A 114 -14.81 -6.33 -9.88
N TRP A 115 -16.00 -6.97 -9.78
CA TRP A 115 -17.19 -6.22 -9.47
C TRP A 115 -17.03 -5.55 -8.09
N PRO A 116 -17.34 -4.27 -7.94
CA PRO A 116 -17.17 -3.57 -6.68
C PRO A 116 -17.85 -4.30 -5.53
N ASN A 117 -17.13 -4.38 -4.44
CA ASN A 117 -17.63 -4.93 -3.20
C ASN A 117 -17.10 -4.08 -2.04
N PHE A 118 -17.75 -2.95 -1.81
CA PHE A 118 -17.34 -1.96 -0.80
C PHE A 118 -17.21 -2.57 0.59
N LYS A 119 -18.01 -3.58 0.95
CA LYS A 119 -17.87 -4.28 2.22
C LYS A 119 -16.54 -5.03 2.34
N LYS A 120 -16.07 -5.63 1.25
CA LYS A 120 -14.73 -6.25 1.21
C LYS A 120 -13.64 -5.19 1.18
N ALA A 121 -13.79 -4.15 0.34
CA ALA A 121 -12.85 -3.03 0.28
C ALA A 121 -12.64 -2.42 1.67
N PHE A 122 -13.73 -2.07 2.36
CA PHE A 122 -13.69 -1.55 3.72
C PHE A 122 -12.90 -2.45 4.69
N LYS A 123 -13.13 -3.77 4.64
CA LYS A 123 -12.41 -4.71 5.51
C LYS A 123 -10.90 -4.66 5.28
N TYR A 124 -10.44 -4.61 4.03
CA TYR A 124 -9.02 -4.61 3.68
C TYR A 124 -8.39 -3.26 3.96
N TYR A 125 -9.08 -2.17 3.64
CA TYR A 125 -8.62 -0.82 3.97
C TYR A 125 -8.54 -0.61 5.48
N LEU A 126 -9.52 -1.07 6.26
CA LEU A 126 -9.49 -0.95 7.72
C LEU A 126 -8.27 -1.69 8.30
N PHE A 127 -8.00 -2.91 7.81
CA PHE A 127 -6.81 -3.66 8.23
C PHE A 127 -5.51 -2.88 7.97
N ALA A 128 -5.38 -2.26 6.78
CA ALA A 128 -4.22 -1.46 6.40
C ALA A 128 -4.13 -0.15 7.19
N ALA A 129 -5.27 0.54 7.38
CA ALA A 129 -5.38 1.79 8.12
C ALA A 129 -4.96 1.65 9.60
N GLU A 130 -5.42 0.58 10.25
CA GLU A 130 -5.05 0.25 11.63
C GLU A 130 -3.56 -0.06 11.81
N ARG A 131 -2.85 -0.33 10.71
CA ARG A 131 -1.41 -0.63 10.66
C ARG A 131 -0.57 0.47 10.05
N GLY A 132 -1.15 1.67 9.92
CA GLY A 132 -0.40 2.87 9.60
C GLY A 132 -0.28 3.21 8.11
N VAL A 133 -1.09 2.63 7.22
CA VAL A 133 -1.14 3.04 5.80
C VAL A 133 -2.01 4.28 5.66
N PRO A 134 -1.46 5.48 5.37
CA PRO A 134 -2.21 6.73 5.35
C PRO A 134 -3.29 6.76 4.28
N GLU A 135 -3.02 6.23 3.10
CA GLU A 135 -3.99 6.15 2.01
C GLU A 135 -5.20 5.27 2.39
N ALA A 136 -4.95 4.21 3.17
CA ALA A 136 -6.03 3.38 3.69
C ALA A 136 -6.84 4.11 4.77
N GLN A 137 -6.19 4.93 5.61
CA GLN A 137 -6.87 5.76 6.61
C GLN A 137 -7.82 6.76 5.94
N TYR A 138 -7.36 7.38 4.84
CA TYR A 138 -8.19 8.26 4.02
C TYR A 138 -9.40 7.52 3.44
N ASN A 139 -9.18 6.35 2.82
CA ASN A 139 -10.27 5.57 2.22
C ASN A 139 -11.29 5.11 3.26
N VAL A 140 -10.83 4.68 4.45
CA VAL A 140 -11.72 4.31 5.56
C VAL A 140 -12.55 5.51 6.03
N ALA A 141 -11.96 6.71 6.14
CA ALA A 141 -12.66 7.93 6.48
C ALA A 141 -13.77 8.24 5.48
N ASN A 142 -13.46 8.19 4.19
CA ASN A 142 -14.41 8.42 3.10
C ASN A 142 -15.55 7.39 3.11
N MET A 143 -15.23 6.11 3.33
CA MET A 143 -16.24 5.06 3.39
C MET A 143 -17.20 5.22 4.59
N TYR A 144 -16.72 5.71 5.75
CA TYR A 144 -17.58 6.08 6.86
C TYR A 144 -18.44 7.31 6.56
N GLU A 145 -17.90 8.29 5.82
CA GLU A 145 -18.64 9.49 5.41
C GLU A 145 -19.80 9.15 4.50
N LEU A 146 -19.55 8.32 3.48
CA LEU A 146 -20.55 7.95 2.47
C LEU A 146 -21.46 6.80 2.91
N GLY A 147 -20.99 5.95 3.82
CA GLY A 147 -21.68 4.70 4.18
C GLY A 147 -21.40 3.57 3.20
N ASP A 148 -20.27 3.61 2.49
CA ASP A 148 -19.88 2.61 1.51
C ASP A 148 -19.26 1.38 2.18
N GLY A 149 -19.96 0.25 2.11
CA GLY A 149 -19.54 -1.00 2.73
C GLY A 149 -19.61 -1.06 4.26
N VAL A 150 -19.89 0.05 4.90
CA VAL A 150 -20.03 0.23 6.35
C VAL A 150 -21.21 1.17 6.64
N LYS A 151 -21.74 1.14 7.85
CA LYS A 151 -22.77 2.13 8.24
C LYS A 151 -22.13 3.52 8.33
N ARG A 152 -22.78 4.51 7.73
CA ARG A 152 -22.36 5.91 7.80
C ARG A 152 -22.15 6.36 9.25
N ASP A 153 -20.99 6.95 9.54
CA ASP A 153 -20.60 7.41 10.88
C ASP A 153 -19.62 8.57 10.75
N LEU A 154 -20.11 9.81 10.94
CA LEU A 154 -19.27 11.00 10.78
C LEU A 154 -18.20 11.13 11.87
N VAL A 155 -18.42 10.61 13.07
CA VAL A 155 -17.41 10.60 14.13
C VAL A 155 -16.23 9.73 13.72
N GLN A 156 -16.49 8.53 13.18
CA GLN A 156 -15.43 7.65 12.67
C GLN A 156 -14.77 8.25 11.42
N SER A 157 -15.53 8.89 10.54
CA SER A 157 -14.98 9.58 9.37
C SER A 157 -13.96 10.65 9.79
N VAL A 158 -14.37 11.59 10.64
CA VAL A 158 -13.50 12.66 11.15
C VAL A 158 -12.28 12.07 11.90
N ARG A 159 -12.48 11.07 12.75
CA ARG A 159 -11.37 10.38 13.43
C ARG A 159 -10.33 9.86 12.45
N TRP A 160 -10.74 9.19 11.38
CA TRP A 160 -9.80 8.60 10.41
C TRP A 160 -9.14 9.65 9.51
N TYR A 161 -9.84 10.74 9.13
CA TYR A 161 -9.21 11.86 8.44
C TYR A 161 -8.16 12.54 9.33
N LEU A 162 -8.46 12.78 10.61
CA LEU A 162 -7.49 13.35 11.55
C LEU A 162 -6.30 12.41 11.76
N GLN A 163 -6.52 11.09 11.82
CA GLN A 163 -5.45 10.10 11.90
C GLN A 163 -4.55 10.15 10.65
N CYS A 164 -5.11 10.25 9.45
CA CYS A 164 -4.37 10.39 8.21
C CYS A 164 -3.55 11.67 8.19
N ASN A 165 -4.11 12.80 8.64
CA ASN A 165 -3.44 14.11 8.62
C ASN A 165 -2.22 14.22 9.55
N ILE A 166 -2.00 13.27 10.46
CA ILE A 166 -0.75 13.18 11.23
C ILE A 166 0.41 12.80 10.29
N SER A 167 0.13 12.02 9.24
CA SER A 167 1.09 11.60 8.25
C SER A 167 1.34 12.69 7.21
N SER A 168 2.60 12.94 6.88
CA SER A 168 2.98 13.78 5.75
C SER A 168 2.59 13.16 4.39
N LEU A 169 2.22 11.89 4.37
CA LEU A 169 1.85 11.11 3.19
C LEU A 169 0.35 11.10 2.93
N CYS A 170 -0.45 11.64 3.86
CA CYS A 170 -1.89 11.77 3.65
C CYS A 170 -2.16 12.74 2.48
N GLY A 171 -2.73 12.22 1.39
CA GLY A 171 -3.09 13.04 0.23
C GLY A 171 -4.37 13.87 0.43
N ALA A 172 -5.06 13.73 1.57
CA ALA A 172 -6.19 14.56 1.91
C ALA A 172 -5.68 15.95 2.29
N GLY A 173 -5.94 16.93 1.44
CA GLY A 173 -5.82 18.32 1.86
C GLY A 173 -6.70 18.59 3.07
N GLU A 174 -6.35 19.60 3.86
CA GLU A 174 -7.18 20.07 4.99
C GLU A 174 -8.57 20.55 4.52
N GLU A 175 -8.74 20.80 3.23
CA GLU A 175 -9.98 21.19 2.57
C GLU A 175 -10.97 20.02 2.56
N GLY A 176 -12.06 20.16 3.31
CA GLY A 176 -13.17 19.20 3.35
C GLY A 176 -13.41 18.56 4.72
N ILE A 177 -12.42 18.52 5.62
CA ILE A 177 -12.64 18.05 6.99
C ILE A 177 -13.47 19.07 7.79
N ASP A 178 -13.27 20.37 7.56
CA ASP A 178 -13.95 21.43 8.30
C ASP A 178 -15.46 21.33 8.16
N ASP A 179 -15.97 21.09 6.95
CA ASP A 179 -17.40 20.90 6.69
C ASP A 179 -17.98 19.67 7.44
N LEU A 180 -17.17 18.64 7.66
CA LEU A 180 -17.57 17.46 8.43
C LEU A 180 -17.54 17.74 9.93
N ILE A 181 -16.54 18.49 10.40
CA ILE A 181 -16.42 18.89 11.80
C ILE A 181 -17.59 19.79 12.20
N GLU A 182 -18.02 20.70 11.33
CA GLU A 182 -19.19 21.57 11.56
C GLU A 182 -20.50 20.79 11.72
N GLN A 183 -20.58 19.57 11.18
CA GLN A 183 -21.75 18.70 11.34
C GLN A 183 -21.77 17.93 12.68
N LEU A 184 -20.66 17.93 13.43
CA LEU A 184 -20.55 17.26 14.72
C LEU A 184 -20.85 18.22 15.87
N SER A 185 -21.43 17.68 16.95
CA SER A 185 -21.42 18.41 18.22
C SER A 185 -19.99 18.52 18.77
N LYS A 186 -19.77 19.44 19.69
CA LYS A 186 -18.46 19.60 20.34
C LYS A 186 -18.02 18.31 21.04
N GLU A 187 -18.94 17.62 21.69
CA GLU A 187 -18.71 16.36 22.38
C GLU A 187 -18.30 15.25 21.43
N GLU A 188 -18.96 15.14 20.26
CA GLU A 188 -18.63 14.16 19.22
C GLU A 188 -17.27 14.42 18.60
N PHE A 189 -16.93 15.71 18.36
CA PHE A 189 -15.60 16.06 17.84
C PHE A 189 -14.48 15.75 18.84
N GLU A 190 -14.65 16.08 20.13
CA GLU A 190 -13.67 15.73 21.16
C GLU A 190 -13.55 14.20 21.31
N TYR A 191 -14.64 13.46 21.16
CA TYR A 191 -14.62 12.01 21.14
C TYR A 191 -13.85 11.48 19.93
N ALA A 192 -14.08 12.00 18.73
CA ALA A 192 -13.33 11.61 17.52
C ALA A 192 -11.82 11.82 17.72
N LYS A 193 -11.41 12.95 18.28
CA LYS A 193 -9.99 13.24 18.59
C LYS A 193 -9.40 12.27 19.61
N SER A 194 -10.18 11.84 20.59
CA SER A 194 -9.72 10.91 21.62
C SER A 194 -9.43 9.50 21.08
N LEU A 195 -9.94 9.18 19.88
CA LEU A 195 -9.73 7.89 19.21
C LEU A 195 -8.46 7.87 18.33
N ILE A 196 -7.76 8.99 18.20
CA ILE A 196 -6.53 9.07 17.41
C ILE A 196 -5.43 8.27 18.12
N ASN A 197 -4.75 7.43 17.36
CA ASN A 197 -3.60 6.69 17.85
C ASN A 197 -2.30 7.31 17.33
N TYR A 198 -1.58 7.98 18.20
CA TYR A 198 -0.29 8.64 17.89
C TYR A 198 0.90 7.67 17.87
N ASP A 199 0.71 6.43 18.32
CA ASP A 199 1.77 5.41 18.39
C ASP A 199 1.80 4.50 17.15
N ILE A 200 0.89 4.71 16.18
CA ILE A 200 0.91 3.96 14.93
C ILE A 200 2.12 4.41 14.10
N GLU A 201 3.01 3.46 13.81
CA GLU A 201 4.10 3.67 12.86
C GLU A 201 3.54 3.81 11.44
N GLU A 202 3.99 4.86 10.74
CA GLU A 202 3.56 5.13 9.37
C GLU A 202 4.15 4.10 8.41
N VAL A 203 3.30 3.53 7.56
CA VAL A 203 3.71 2.61 6.50
C VAL A 203 3.51 3.27 5.15
N ASP A 204 4.62 3.72 4.55
CA ASP A 204 4.61 4.32 3.22
C ASP A 204 4.51 3.25 2.13
N ILE A 205 3.37 3.16 1.47
CA ILE A 205 3.19 2.29 0.30
C ILE A 205 3.99 2.76 -0.91
N ARG A 206 4.39 4.04 -0.94
CA ARG A 206 5.14 4.67 -2.03
C ARG A 206 6.63 4.43 -1.95
N ILE A 207 7.21 4.08 -0.78
CA ILE A 207 8.66 3.84 -0.64
C ILE A 207 9.13 2.78 -1.64
N THR A 208 8.29 1.79 -1.91
CA THR A 208 8.59 0.73 -2.87
C THR A 208 8.12 1.05 -4.28
N ALA A 209 6.99 1.73 -4.43
CA ALA A 209 6.41 2.05 -5.74
C ALA A 209 6.90 3.41 -6.28
N ALA A 210 7.01 4.46 -5.48
CA ALA A 210 7.41 5.79 -5.93
C ALA A 210 8.87 5.85 -6.38
N ARG A 211 9.75 5.09 -5.77
CA ARG A 211 11.12 4.92 -6.28
C ARG A 211 11.18 4.21 -7.63
N LEU A 212 10.08 3.59 -8.06
CA LEU A 212 9.96 2.93 -9.35
C LEU A 212 9.28 3.79 -10.42
N VAL A 213 8.50 4.80 -10.03
CA VAL A 213 7.57 5.50 -10.94
C VAL A 213 7.85 7.01 -11.07
N VAL A 214 8.42 7.67 -10.07
CA VAL A 214 8.31 9.15 -9.92
C VAL A 214 9.63 9.91 -10.10
N GLU A 215 10.78 9.29 -10.06
CA GLU A 215 12.07 9.92 -10.41
C GLU A 215 12.66 9.28 -11.65
#